data_5e9e0c10182e3b8353d2f85d75601adb
#
_entry.id   5e9e0c10182e3b8353d2f85d75601adb
#
_cell.length_a   1.000
_cell.length_b   1.000
_cell.length_c   1.000
_cell.angle_alpha   90.00
_cell.angle_beta   90.00
_cell.angle_gamma   90.00
#
_symmetry.space_group_name_H-M   'P 1'
#
loop_
_entity.id
_entity.type
_entity.pdbx_description
1 polymer ?
#
loop_
_entity_poly.entity_id
_entity_poly.type
_entity_poly.pdbx_seq_one_letter_code
_entity_poly.pdbx_strand_id
1 'polypeptide(L)'
;MNISTTIMPENRCSSINELFDDHIQMLSRWHRAKYYHILCQKHSNLACFYDNDYFMCLCDIDRHANCFKFDYRPVDNCFGYNYCENDAQCYLDNITCPTSFSCACKECYFGTRCQFTTIGFGLSLDDILGYSIWSNVPFSKQSNAVKISTLLTTLIFIIAVLDFALSVITFQTKRSLEVGVGIYLLAASITSFIIIIIFGLKYLFLLLSQMAIITNNSFLLGNCICTDFFLKAFSSIGDWLTACVNFERVITILLGVKFNKARSKKIAKRLILGINLFTLTSFIHDPFHRHLLEDTEEQRTWCVIRYSSSVRIYASFVNIFHFILPFCLNFIATLAIIVLIAREKSKTRQEQTYRELLCNQFHQHKHRLLSSLVLVIVAILRLIISFASTCMKSVRNPWLFIGGYFISFIPPLLIFAIFVLLSEFYRKEFKDATVRIRKTIQNRFHLQ
;
A
#
# COMPACT_ATOMS: atom_id res chain seq x y z
N MET A 1 -36.55 -0.64 22.67
CA MET A 1 -36.35 0.52 21.76
C MET A 1 -34.89 0.49 21.35
N ASN A 2 -34.59 -0.04 20.17
CA ASN A 2 -33.23 0.02 19.63
C ASN A 2 -33.02 1.39 19.00
N ILE A 3 -32.45 2.32 19.76
CA ILE A 3 -31.96 3.58 19.20
C ILE A 3 -30.54 3.32 18.73
N SER A 4 -30.42 2.83 17.50
CA SER A 4 -29.14 2.83 16.75
C SER A 4 -28.96 4.25 16.21
N THR A 5 -28.47 5.16 17.02
CA THR A 5 -27.99 6.45 16.56
C THR A 5 -26.57 6.27 16.02
N THR A 6 -26.43 6.17 14.71
CA THR A 6 -25.16 6.40 14.05
C THR A 6 -24.71 7.83 14.35
N ILE A 7 -23.67 7.97 15.17
CA ILE A 7 -23.04 9.27 15.44
C ILE A 7 -22.32 9.70 14.15
N MET A 8 -22.99 10.55 13.37
CA MET A 8 -22.36 11.20 12.22
C MET A 8 -21.46 12.34 12.71
N PRO A 9 -20.34 12.68 12.00
CA PRO A 9 -19.52 13.83 12.36
C PRO A 9 -20.29 15.15 12.46
N GLU A 10 -21.39 15.23 11.74
CA GLU A 10 -22.34 16.37 11.73
C GLU A 10 -23.14 16.52 13.03
N ASN A 11 -23.27 15.42 13.78
CA ASN A 11 -24.06 15.37 15.02
C ASN A 11 -23.19 15.47 16.29
N ARG A 12 -21.91 15.82 16.16
CA ARG A 12 -21.04 16.05 17.32
C ARG A 12 -21.47 17.32 18.07
N CYS A 13 -21.38 17.29 19.38
CA CYS A 13 -21.47 18.51 20.17
C CYS A 13 -20.21 19.37 19.95
N SER A 14 -20.39 20.61 19.51
CA SER A 14 -19.27 21.55 19.28
C SER A 14 -18.77 22.18 20.58
N SER A 15 -17.49 22.50 20.62
CA SER A 15 -16.94 23.30 21.72
C SER A 15 -17.42 24.76 21.61
N ILE A 16 -17.59 25.44 22.74
CA ILE A 16 -17.84 26.89 22.75
C ILE A 16 -16.72 27.67 22.05
N ASN A 17 -15.51 27.18 22.05
CA ASN A 17 -14.35 27.80 21.37
C ASN A 17 -14.49 27.77 19.84
N GLU A 18 -15.34 26.91 19.29
CA GLU A 18 -15.65 26.86 17.86
C GLU A 18 -16.84 27.76 17.50
N LEU A 19 -17.66 28.16 18.49
CA LEU A 19 -18.94 28.79 18.27
C LEU A 19 -19.00 30.26 18.71
N PHE A 20 -18.18 30.65 19.69
CA PHE A 20 -18.11 32.01 20.20
C PHE A 20 -16.89 32.76 19.68
N ASP A 21 -17.06 34.07 19.53
CA ASP A 21 -15.98 35.00 19.24
C ASP A 21 -15.02 35.11 20.44
N ASP A 22 -13.76 35.44 20.22
CA ASP A 22 -12.69 35.51 21.22
C ASP A 22 -13.06 36.38 22.43
N HIS A 23 -13.82 37.45 22.21
CA HIS A 23 -14.27 38.36 23.31
C HIS A 23 -15.18 37.62 24.30
N ILE A 24 -16.11 36.77 23.84
CA ILE A 24 -17.03 36.02 24.71
C ILE A 24 -16.28 34.86 25.38
N GLN A 25 -15.34 34.25 24.68
CA GLN A 25 -14.51 33.18 25.24
C GLN A 25 -13.68 33.63 26.45
N MET A 26 -13.21 34.87 26.45
CA MET A 26 -12.43 35.45 27.55
C MET A 26 -13.27 35.81 28.78
N LEU A 27 -14.59 35.82 28.67
CA LEU A 27 -15.44 36.10 29.82
C LEU A 27 -15.37 34.98 30.86
N SER A 28 -15.62 35.31 32.11
CA SER A 28 -15.72 34.30 33.16
C SER A 28 -16.92 33.38 32.88
N ARG A 29 -16.81 32.13 33.30
CA ARG A 29 -17.82 31.05 33.05
C ARG A 29 -19.28 31.48 33.26
N TRP A 30 -19.55 32.15 34.39
CA TRP A 30 -20.89 32.63 34.73
C TRP A 30 -21.38 33.74 33.81
N HIS A 31 -20.49 34.54 33.26
CA HIS A 31 -20.84 35.56 32.29
C HIS A 31 -21.10 34.95 30.92
N ARG A 32 -20.29 33.95 30.52
CA ARG A 32 -20.52 33.23 29.27
C ARG A 32 -21.84 32.48 29.23
N ALA A 33 -22.26 31.91 30.36
CA ALA A 33 -23.53 31.16 30.45
C ALA A 33 -24.74 31.98 30.01
N LYS A 34 -24.70 33.31 30.15
CA LYS A 34 -25.78 34.20 29.67
C LYS A 34 -25.96 34.20 28.15
N TYR A 35 -24.91 33.80 27.42
CA TYR A 35 -24.93 33.80 25.96
C TYR A 35 -25.18 32.42 25.35
N TYR A 36 -25.34 31.37 26.15
CA TYR A 36 -25.52 30.01 25.64
C TYR A 36 -26.77 29.83 24.79
N HIS A 37 -27.89 30.48 25.16
CA HIS A 37 -29.12 30.42 24.38
C HIS A 37 -28.98 31.06 23.00
N ILE A 38 -28.08 32.03 22.83
CA ILE A 38 -27.79 32.68 21.53
C ILE A 38 -27.20 31.66 20.53
N LEU A 39 -26.40 30.72 20.99
CA LEU A 39 -25.81 29.67 20.14
C LEU A 39 -26.91 28.79 19.53
N CYS A 40 -27.86 28.35 20.33
CA CYS A 40 -29.01 27.56 19.87
C CYS A 40 -29.89 28.33 18.88
N GLN A 41 -30.08 29.64 19.09
CA GLN A 41 -30.88 30.51 18.22
C GLN A 41 -30.14 30.82 16.90
N LYS A 42 -28.82 31.09 16.96
CA LYS A 42 -28.04 31.48 15.81
C LYS A 42 -27.74 30.28 14.87
N HIS A 43 -27.60 29.08 15.41
CA HIS A 43 -27.28 27.86 14.65
C HIS A 43 -28.45 26.89 14.69
N SER A 44 -29.33 26.94 13.68
CA SER A 44 -30.54 26.11 13.62
C SER A 44 -30.28 24.59 13.67
N ASN A 45 -29.14 24.15 13.17
CA ASN A 45 -28.78 22.73 13.15
C ASN A 45 -27.97 22.27 14.36
N LEU A 46 -27.67 23.19 15.31
CA LEU A 46 -26.91 22.84 16.50
C LEU A 46 -27.80 22.07 17.47
N ALA A 47 -27.46 20.80 17.72
CA ALA A 47 -28.17 19.95 18.67
C ALA A 47 -27.61 20.09 20.10
N CYS A 48 -26.28 20.22 20.21
CA CYS A 48 -25.60 20.31 21.49
C CYS A 48 -24.25 21.02 21.37
N PHE A 49 -23.74 21.55 22.49
CA PHE A 49 -22.42 22.13 22.61
C PHE A 49 -21.89 21.99 24.05
N TYR A 50 -20.61 22.18 24.27
CA TYR A 50 -20.02 22.09 25.59
C TYR A 50 -19.06 23.25 25.88
N ASP A 51 -19.05 23.67 27.14
CA ASP A 51 -18.09 24.63 27.71
C ASP A 51 -16.98 23.80 28.41
N ASN A 52 -15.78 24.03 27.96
CA ASN A 52 -14.54 23.29 28.20
C ASN A 52 -14.33 22.92 29.64
N ASP A 53 -14.92 22.35 30.41
CA ASP A 53 -14.65 21.84 31.77
C ASP A 53 -15.87 21.69 32.69
N TYR A 54 -17.05 22.13 32.27
CA TYR A 54 -18.13 22.21 33.26
C TYR A 54 -19.55 21.96 32.77
N PHE A 55 -19.92 22.45 31.59
CA PHE A 55 -21.28 22.38 31.12
C PHE A 55 -21.41 21.65 29.78
N MET A 56 -22.39 20.74 29.73
CA MET A 56 -22.97 20.21 28.51
C MET A 56 -24.32 20.86 28.31
N CYS A 57 -24.55 21.41 27.11
CA CYS A 57 -25.77 22.12 26.76
C CYS A 57 -26.49 21.45 25.58
N LEU A 58 -27.75 21.22 25.70
CA LEU A 58 -28.62 20.71 24.64
C LEU A 58 -29.53 21.83 24.16
N CYS A 59 -29.64 22.00 22.86
CA CYS A 59 -30.61 22.92 22.27
C CYS A 59 -31.96 22.21 22.15
N ASP A 60 -32.99 22.74 22.81
CA ASP A 60 -34.35 22.21 22.71
C ASP A 60 -35.06 22.64 21.41
N ILE A 61 -36.32 22.20 21.29
CA ILE A 61 -37.18 22.51 20.13
C ILE A 61 -37.45 24.02 20.01
N ASP A 62 -37.56 24.72 21.14
CA ASP A 62 -37.76 26.16 21.20
C ASP A 62 -36.48 26.97 21.11
N ARG A 63 -35.36 26.28 20.83
CA ARG A 63 -34.00 26.84 20.66
C ARG A 63 -33.46 27.51 21.93
N HIS A 64 -33.85 26.99 23.09
CA HIS A 64 -33.19 27.33 24.34
C HIS A 64 -32.04 26.34 24.64
N ALA A 65 -31.05 26.83 25.37
CA ALA A 65 -29.92 26.00 25.81
C ALA A 65 -30.25 25.43 27.20
N ASN A 66 -30.49 24.13 27.28
CA ASN A 66 -30.64 23.40 28.54
C ASN A 66 -29.28 22.84 28.94
N CYS A 67 -28.67 23.47 29.93
CA CYS A 67 -27.31 23.15 30.35
C CYS A 67 -27.30 22.46 31.71
N PHE A 68 -26.50 21.43 31.82
CA PHE A 68 -26.24 20.70 33.06
C PHE A 68 -24.75 20.54 33.31
N LYS A 69 -24.41 20.37 34.58
CA LYS A 69 -23.02 20.12 34.95
C LYS A 69 -22.61 18.73 34.43
N PHE A 70 -21.54 18.70 33.65
CA PHE A 70 -20.99 17.49 33.11
C PHE A 70 -19.49 17.38 33.49
N ASP A 71 -19.13 16.29 34.14
CA ASP A 71 -17.73 16.04 34.46
C ASP A 71 -17.07 15.37 33.27
N TYR A 72 -16.26 16.12 32.53
CA TYR A 72 -15.49 15.62 31.39
C TYR A 72 -14.28 14.78 31.79
N ARG A 73 -13.98 14.72 33.08
CA ARG A 73 -12.87 13.86 33.54
C ARG A 73 -13.36 12.43 33.54
N PRO A 74 -12.77 11.57 32.70
CA PRO A 74 -13.12 10.16 32.70
C PRO A 74 -12.71 9.56 34.06
N VAL A 75 -13.71 9.23 34.86
CA VAL A 75 -13.50 8.62 36.19
C VAL A 75 -13.24 7.11 36.06
N ASP A 76 -13.58 6.56 34.92
CA ASP A 76 -13.70 5.12 34.72
C ASP A 76 -12.44 4.54 34.04
N ASN A 77 -11.28 4.74 34.67
CA ASN A 77 -10.05 4.10 34.24
C ASN A 77 -10.09 2.59 34.56
N CYS A 78 -9.55 1.76 33.66
CA CYS A 78 -9.40 0.33 33.88
C CYS A 78 -8.42 0.08 35.03
N PHE A 79 -8.92 -0.07 36.25
CA PHE A 79 -8.09 -0.41 37.40
C PHE A 79 -7.72 -1.90 37.36
N GLY A 80 -6.41 -2.19 37.34
CA GLY A 80 -5.86 -3.54 37.43
C GLY A 80 -5.42 -4.12 36.09
N TYR A 81 -6.33 -4.42 35.17
CA TYR A 81 -6.00 -4.97 33.85
C TYR A 81 -6.34 -3.99 32.75
N ASN A 82 -5.32 -3.52 32.04
CA ASN A 82 -5.51 -2.64 30.88
C ASN A 82 -5.79 -3.48 29.63
N TYR A 83 -7.02 -3.43 29.14
CA TYR A 83 -7.44 -4.13 27.92
C TYR A 83 -6.91 -3.45 26.64
N CYS A 84 -6.47 -2.18 26.75
CA CYS A 84 -5.99 -1.39 25.63
C CYS A 84 -4.49 -1.56 25.43
N GLU A 85 -4.05 -1.61 24.18
CA GLU A 85 -2.65 -1.75 23.80
C GLU A 85 -2.01 -0.39 23.49
N ASN A 86 -0.68 -0.38 23.34
CA ASN A 86 0.11 0.79 22.93
C ASN A 86 -0.10 2.03 23.80
N ASP A 87 -0.21 1.83 25.11
CA ASP A 87 -0.44 2.89 26.12
C ASP A 87 -1.68 3.72 25.84
N ALA A 88 -2.69 3.15 25.23
CA ALA A 88 -3.97 3.80 25.03
C ALA A 88 -4.72 3.92 26.36
N GLN A 89 -5.55 4.93 26.44
CA GLN A 89 -6.39 5.14 27.62
C GLN A 89 -7.60 4.22 27.57
N CYS A 90 -7.77 3.44 28.62
CA CYS A 90 -8.87 2.48 28.76
C CYS A 90 -10.00 3.09 29.59
N TYR A 91 -11.23 2.91 29.12
CA TYR A 91 -12.46 3.33 29.78
C TYR A 91 -13.37 2.12 29.95
N LEU A 92 -14.00 1.98 31.12
CA LEU A 92 -15.01 0.96 31.42
C LEU A 92 -16.40 1.56 31.37
N ASP A 93 -17.39 0.76 31.00
CA ASP A 93 -18.80 1.13 31.03
C ASP A 93 -19.35 1.21 32.47
N ASN A 94 -18.78 0.43 33.39
CA ASN A 94 -19.13 0.43 34.81
C ASN A 94 -17.89 0.07 35.66
N ILE A 95 -17.64 0.85 36.72
CA ILE A 95 -16.47 0.67 37.60
C ILE A 95 -16.61 -0.58 38.45
N THR A 96 -17.82 -0.89 38.91
CA THR A 96 -18.04 -1.99 39.86
C THR A 96 -18.27 -3.33 39.18
N CYS A 97 -18.87 -3.32 37.98
CA CYS A 97 -19.18 -4.53 37.22
C CYS A 97 -19.04 -4.23 35.73
N PRO A 98 -17.82 -4.15 35.18
CA PRO A 98 -17.59 -3.83 33.79
C PRO A 98 -18.11 -4.94 32.88
N THR A 99 -18.93 -4.60 31.90
CA THR A 99 -19.43 -5.49 30.86
C THR A 99 -18.75 -5.22 29.52
N SER A 100 -18.28 -3.98 29.30
CA SER A 100 -17.57 -3.57 28.11
C SER A 100 -16.48 -2.54 28.44
N PHE A 101 -15.54 -2.38 27.50
CA PHE A 101 -14.49 -1.38 27.62
C PHE A 101 -14.35 -0.61 26.30
N SER A 102 -13.82 0.60 26.37
CA SER A 102 -13.48 1.41 25.20
C SER A 102 -12.07 1.94 25.32
N CYS A 103 -11.34 1.94 24.20
CA CYS A 103 -9.96 2.40 24.17
C CYS A 103 -9.85 3.71 23.38
N ALA A 104 -9.30 4.76 24.03
CA ALA A 104 -8.91 5.97 23.34
C ALA A 104 -7.47 5.81 22.83
N CYS A 105 -7.34 5.58 21.54
CA CYS A 105 -6.05 5.37 20.90
C CYS A 105 -5.23 6.67 20.84
N LYS A 106 -3.93 6.56 21.14
CA LYS A 106 -2.97 7.62 20.84
C LYS A 106 -2.87 7.84 19.32
N GLU A 107 -2.29 8.96 18.93
CA GLU A 107 -2.03 9.22 17.50
C GLU A 107 -1.26 8.06 16.86
N CYS A 108 -1.59 7.77 15.60
CA CYS A 108 -1.01 6.69 14.81
C CYS A 108 -1.38 5.26 15.25
N TYR A 109 -2.26 5.09 16.24
CA TYR A 109 -2.81 3.80 16.63
C TYR A 109 -4.31 3.77 16.40
N PHE A 110 -4.85 2.59 16.07
CA PHE A 110 -6.28 2.38 15.83
C PHE A 110 -6.67 0.93 16.10
N GLY A 111 -7.98 0.65 16.05
CA GLY A 111 -8.56 -0.63 16.40
C GLY A 111 -9.30 -0.58 17.72
N THR A 112 -10.13 -1.58 18.02
CA THR A 112 -10.92 -1.66 19.25
C THR A 112 -10.08 -1.62 20.52
N ARG A 113 -8.85 -2.20 20.45
CA ARG A 113 -7.85 -2.22 21.52
C ARG A 113 -6.63 -1.35 21.21
N CYS A 114 -6.69 -0.51 20.16
CA CYS A 114 -5.53 0.24 19.68
C CYS A 114 -4.34 -0.65 19.27
N GLN A 115 -4.64 -1.83 18.80
CA GLN A 115 -3.67 -2.88 18.46
C GLN A 115 -2.95 -2.65 17.15
N PHE A 116 -3.50 -1.83 16.25
CA PHE A 116 -2.90 -1.52 14.97
C PHE A 116 -2.13 -0.21 15.02
N THR A 117 -1.06 -0.13 14.25
CA THR A 117 -0.26 1.10 14.13
C THR A 117 -0.01 1.45 12.68
N THR A 118 -0.11 2.74 12.38
CA THR A 118 0.33 3.32 11.11
C THR A 118 1.77 3.87 11.21
N ILE A 119 2.43 3.68 12.35
CA ILE A 119 3.85 4.01 12.53
C ILE A 119 4.67 2.93 11.83
N GLY A 120 5.01 3.16 10.58
CA GLY A 120 5.83 2.21 9.83
C GLY A 120 5.80 2.50 8.34
N PHE A 121 6.79 1.94 7.65
CA PHE A 121 6.86 2.03 6.21
C PHE A 121 6.06 0.88 5.58
N GLY A 122 4.97 1.21 4.92
CA GLY A 122 4.09 0.27 4.23
C GLY A 122 2.84 -0.10 5.02
N LEU A 123 1.70 0.10 4.41
CA LEU A 123 0.40 -0.25 4.96
C LEU A 123 0.05 -1.70 4.68
N SER A 124 -0.51 -2.40 5.68
CA SER A 124 -1.10 -3.73 5.49
C SER A 124 -2.49 -3.62 4.87
N LEU A 125 -2.88 -4.60 4.09
CA LEU A 125 -4.24 -4.67 3.55
C LEU A 125 -5.28 -4.86 4.66
N ASP A 126 -4.91 -5.59 5.73
CA ASP A 126 -5.73 -5.79 6.93
C ASP A 126 -6.06 -4.44 7.58
N ASP A 127 -5.07 -3.56 7.69
CA ASP A 127 -5.23 -2.23 8.29
C ASP A 127 -6.12 -1.29 7.46
N ILE A 128 -6.06 -1.41 6.12
CA ILE A 128 -6.79 -0.52 5.20
C ILE A 128 -8.23 -0.96 5.02
N LEU A 129 -8.45 -2.25 4.79
CA LEU A 129 -9.74 -2.78 4.34
C LEU A 129 -10.47 -3.60 5.41
N GLY A 130 -9.75 -4.16 6.39
CA GLY A 130 -10.32 -5.09 7.36
C GLY A 130 -11.54 -4.52 8.08
N TYR A 131 -11.49 -3.27 8.54
CA TYR A 131 -12.63 -2.61 9.19
C TYR A 131 -13.80 -2.29 8.26
N SER A 132 -13.56 -2.21 6.95
CA SER A 132 -14.62 -1.96 5.97
C SER A 132 -15.41 -3.22 5.62
N ILE A 133 -14.93 -4.40 6.03
CA ILE A 133 -15.58 -5.69 5.82
C ILE A 133 -16.48 -5.96 7.03
N TRP A 134 -17.76 -6.18 6.82
CA TRP A 134 -18.73 -6.48 7.87
C TRP A 134 -18.82 -7.98 8.11
N SER A 135 -18.66 -8.39 9.38
CA SER A 135 -18.76 -9.79 9.77
C SER A 135 -20.19 -10.33 9.65
N ASN A 136 -20.32 -11.59 9.28
CA ASN A 136 -21.63 -12.28 9.15
C ASN A 136 -22.62 -11.60 8.19
N VAL A 137 -22.14 -10.77 7.26
CA VAL A 137 -22.96 -10.10 6.24
C VAL A 137 -22.61 -10.64 4.85
N PRO A 138 -23.59 -11.02 4.01
CA PRO A 138 -23.32 -11.53 2.68
C PRO A 138 -22.64 -10.49 1.80
N PHE A 139 -21.82 -10.93 0.85
CA PHE A 139 -21.03 -10.06 -0.03
C PHE A 139 -21.86 -8.97 -0.72
N SER A 140 -23.10 -9.29 -1.13
CA SER A 140 -23.99 -8.33 -1.79
C SER A 140 -24.32 -7.10 -0.94
N LYS A 141 -24.30 -7.25 0.37
CA LYS A 141 -24.59 -6.17 1.35
C LYS A 141 -23.34 -5.52 1.94
N GLN A 142 -22.15 -5.97 1.56
CA GLN A 142 -20.87 -5.38 2.01
C GLN A 142 -20.71 -3.92 1.55
N SER A 143 -19.79 -3.21 2.17
CA SER A 143 -19.48 -1.80 1.86
C SER A 143 -19.02 -1.63 0.40
N ASN A 144 -19.20 -0.45 -0.16
CA ASN A 144 -18.75 -0.13 -1.53
C ASN A 144 -17.22 -0.25 -1.66
N ALA A 145 -16.48 0.03 -0.59
CA ALA A 145 -15.02 -0.13 -0.57
C ALA A 145 -14.61 -1.58 -0.83
N VAL A 146 -15.29 -2.55 -0.20
CA VAL A 146 -15.05 -3.98 -0.38
C VAL A 146 -15.40 -4.42 -1.80
N LYS A 147 -16.56 -4.02 -2.32
CA LYS A 147 -17.00 -4.39 -3.67
C LYS A 147 -16.06 -3.87 -4.75
N ILE A 148 -15.66 -2.61 -4.66
CA ILE A 148 -14.73 -1.98 -5.62
C ILE A 148 -13.35 -2.62 -5.51
N SER A 149 -12.85 -2.87 -4.28
CA SER A 149 -11.57 -3.56 -4.09
C SER A 149 -11.57 -4.98 -4.66
N THR A 150 -12.69 -5.71 -4.55
CA THR A 150 -12.85 -7.04 -5.16
C THR A 150 -12.78 -6.96 -6.70
N LEU A 151 -13.49 -5.99 -7.28
CA LEU A 151 -13.47 -5.76 -8.72
C LEU A 151 -12.05 -5.43 -9.20
N LEU A 152 -11.37 -4.49 -8.51
CA LEU A 152 -10.00 -4.11 -8.83
C LEU A 152 -9.03 -5.29 -8.72
N THR A 153 -9.11 -6.07 -7.64
CA THR A 153 -8.28 -7.27 -7.46
C THR A 153 -8.49 -8.27 -8.59
N THR A 154 -9.73 -8.51 -8.99
CA THR A 154 -10.07 -9.42 -10.09
C THR A 154 -9.52 -8.91 -11.42
N LEU A 155 -9.67 -7.62 -11.73
CA LEU A 155 -9.12 -7.01 -12.94
C LEU A 155 -7.59 -7.08 -12.97
N ILE A 156 -6.91 -6.76 -11.86
CA ILE A 156 -5.46 -6.87 -11.71
C ILE A 156 -5.01 -8.31 -11.98
N PHE A 157 -5.71 -9.30 -11.43
CA PHE A 157 -5.37 -10.71 -11.65
C PHE A 157 -5.49 -11.11 -13.11
N ILE A 158 -6.57 -10.73 -13.79
CA ILE A 158 -6.78 -11.03 -15.24
C ILE A 158 -5.65 -10.37 -16.07
N ILE A 159 -5.36 -9.10 -15.83
CA ILE A 159 -4.30 -8.37 -16.53
C ILE A 159 -2.93 -9.04 -16.29
N ALA A 160 -2.66 -9.46 -15.05
CA ALA A 160 -1.40 -10.11 -14.70
C ALA A 160 -1.20 -11.46 -15.39
N VAL A 161 -2.25 -12.26 -15.52
CA VAL A 161 -2.20 -13.53 -16.28
C VAL A 161 -1.86 -13.27 -17.74
N LEU A 162 -2.47 -12.25 -18.34
CA LEU A 162 -2.18 -11.87 -19.74
C LEU A 162 -0.75 -11.32 -19.88
N ASP A 163 -0.32 -10.40 -19.00
CA ASP A 163 1.03 -9.83 -19.00
C ASP A 163 2.09 -10.93 -18.85
N PHE A 164 1.88 -11.86 -17.91
CA PHE A 164 2.78 -12.98 -17.68
C PHE A 164 2.89 -13.89 -18.91
N ALA A 165 1.76 -14.32 -19.49
CA ALA A 165 1.75 -15.20 -20.65
C ALA A 165 2.48 -14.56 -21.84
N LEU A 166 2.20 -13.30 -22.15
CA LEU A 166 2.83 -12.57 -23.24
C LEU A 166 4.33 -12.32 -22.98
N SER A 167 4.69 -12.00 -21.75
CA SER A 167 6.08 -11.79 -21.31
C SER A 167 6.91 -13.06 -21.42
N VAL A 168 6.39 -14.20 -20.94
CA VAL A 168 7.07 -15.49 -21.01
C VAL A 168 7.29 -15.91 -22.46
N ILE A 169 6.26 -15.80 -23.32
CA ILE A 169 6.41 -16.09 -24.77
C ILE A 169 7.55 -15.29 -25.38
N THR A 170 7.72 -14.03 -24.96
CA THR A 170 8.74 -13.15 -25.52
C THR A 170 10.13 -13.44 -24.94
N PHE A 171 10.24 -13.54 -23.61
CA PHE A 171 11.54 -13.59 -22.94
C PHE A 171 12.16 -15.00 -22.92
N GLN A 172 11.39 -16.06 -23.16
CA GLN A 172 11.93 -17.43 -23.32
C GLN A 172 12.61 -17.68 -24.67
N THR A 173 12.58 -16.73 -25.61
CA THR A 173 13.25 -16.93 -26.91
C THR A 173 14.76 -17.07 -26.74
N LYS A 174 15.40 -17.91 -27.57
CA LYS A 174 16.84 -18.15 -27.51
C LYS A 174 17.63 -16.85 -27.57
N ARG A 175 17.25 -15.92 -28.45
CA ARG A 175 17.89 -14.61 -28.61
C ARG A 175 17.77 -13.73 -27.37
N SER A 176 16.61 -13.73 -26.72
CA SER A 176 16.39 -13.00 -25.47
C SER A 176 17.29 -13.52 -24.36
N LEU A 177 17.47 -14.83 -24.24
CA LEU A 177 18.28 -15.49 -23.22
C LEU A 177 19.79 -15.51 -23.50
N GLU A 178 20.26 -14.94 -24.61
CA GLU A 178 21.69 -14.77 -24.90
C GLU A 178 22.36 -13.70 -24.01
N VAL A 179 21.55 -12.74 -23.50
CA VAL A 179 22.02 -11.58 -22.74
C VAL A 179 21.37 -11.59 -21.36
N GLY A 180 22.07 -11.07 -20.35
CA GLY A 180 21.56 -11.02 -18.97
C GLY A 180 20.25 -10.25 -18.83
N VAL A 181 20.06 -9.15 -19.58
CA VAL A 181 18.79 -8.38 -19.59
C VAL A 181 17.59 -9.28 -19.82
N GLY A 182 17.64 -10.19 -20.81
CA GLY A 182 16.53 -11.11 -21.08
C GLY A 182 16.26 -12.07 -19.93
N ILE A 183 17.31 -12.51 -19.22
CA ILE A 183 17.19 -13.39 -18.06
C ILE A 183 16.55 -12.64 -16.86
N TYR A 184 16.98 -11.39 -16.62
CA TYR A 184 16.36 -10.55 -15.58
C TYR A 184 14.88 -10.27 -15.89
N LEU A 185 14.54 -9.98 -17.15
CA LEU A 185 13.15 -9.73 -17.56
C LEU A 185 12.27 -10.99 -17.41
N LEU A 186 12.80 -12.17 -17.75
CA LEU A 186 12.09 -13.41 -17.51
C LEU A 186 11.89 -13.66 -16.01
N ALA A 187 12.93 -13.48 -15.19
CA ALA A 187 12.83 -13.61 -13.74
C ALA A 187 11.86 -12.59 -13.15
N ALA A 188 11.90 -11.32 -13.61
CA ALA A 188 10.99 -10.29 -13.19
C ALA A 188 9.53 -10.62 -13.54
N SER A 189 9.27 -11.17 -14.73
CA SER A 189 7.91 -11.59 -15.13
C SER A 189 7.37 -12.70 -14.24
N ILE A 190 8.21 -13.70 -13.91
CA ILE A 190 7.84 -14.80 -13.00
C ILE A 190 7.57 -14.24 -11.60
N THR A 191 8.47 -13.39 -11.08
CA THR A 191 8.32 -12.75 -9.76
C THR A 191 7.06 -11.92 -9.70
N SER A 192 6.76 -11.12 -10.73
CA SER A 192 5.56 -10.28 -10.79
C SER A 192 4.28 -11.11 -10.78
N PHE A 193 4.26 -12.23 -11.48
CA PHE A 193 3.13 -13.13 -11.46
C PHE A 193 2.93 -13.76 -10.07
N ILE A 194 4.01 -14.18 -9.41
CA ILE A 194 3.97 -14.68 -8.02
C ILE A 194 3.43 -13.60 -7.07
N ILE A 195 3.86 -12.35 -7.19
CA ILE A 195 3.37 -11.22 -6.38
C ILE A 195 1.85 -11.10 -6.51
N ILE A 196 1.32 -11.13 -7.73
CA ILE A 196 -0.12 -10.96 -7.95
C ILE A 196 -0.93 -12.17 -7.46
N ILE A 197 -0.39 -13.39 -7.57
CA ILE A 197 -1.02 -14.58 -6.97
C ILE A 197 -1.11 -14.41 -5.46
N ILE A 198 0.01 -14.06 -4.80
CA ILE A 198 0.04 -13.90 -3.34
C ILE A 198 -0.88 -12.76 -2.90
N PHE A 199 -0.89 -11.65 -3.64
CA PHE A 199 -1.80 -10.53 -3.40
C PHE A 199 -3.27 -10.95 -3.50
N GLY A 200 -3.64 -11.67 -4.56
CA GLY A 200 -5.00 -12.18 -4.74
C GLY A 200 -5.42 -13.14 -3.63
N LEU A 201 -4.52 -14.05 -3.21
CA LEU A 201 -4.74 -14.94 -2.08
C LEU A 201 -4.88 -14.18 -0.76
N LYS A 202 -4.02 -13.19 -0.51
CA LYS A 202 -4.10 -12.32 0.68
C LYS A 202 -5.44 -11.60 0.73
N TYR A 203 -5.89 -11.03 -0.41
CA TYR A 203 -7.17 -10.37 -0.50
C TYR A 203 -8.34 -11.33 -0.23
N LEU A 204 -8.33 -12.49 -0.88
CA LEU A 204 -9.37 -13.50 -0.72
C LEU A 204 -9.46 -14.01 0.72
N PHE A 205 -8.32 -14.35 1.33
CA PHE A 205 -8.27 -14.86 2.70
C PHE A 205 -8.65 -13.78 3.72
N LEU A 206 -8.26 -12.52 3.51
CA LEU A 206 -8.72 -11.41 4.33
C LEU A 206 -10.25 -11.29 4.25
N LEU A 207 -10.81 -11.28 3.04
CA LEU A 207 -12.25 -11.16 2.85
C LEU A 207 -13.01 -12.31 3.56
N LEU A 208 -12.59 -13.55 3.35
CA LEU A 208 -13.25 -14.74 3.91
C LEU A 208 -13.09 -14.83 5.44
N SER A 209 -11.94 -14.43 5.98
CA SER A 209 -11.71 -14.43 7.44
C SER A 209 -12.53 -13.34 8.13
N GLN A 210 -12.57 -12.12 7.58
CA GLN A 210 -13.31 -11.01 8.17
C GLN A 210 -14.84 -11.16 8.01
N MET A 211 -15.30 -11.90 7.00
CA MET A 211 -16.70 -12.31 6.89
C MET A 211 -17.08 -13.48 7.81
N ALA A 212 -16.16 -13.97 8.65
CA ALA A 212 -16.33 -15.13 9.53
C ALA A 212 -16.68 -16.46 8.79
N ILE A 213 -16.30 -16.58 7.51
CA ILE A 213 -16.47 -17.82 6.73
C ILE A 213 -15.36 -18.81 7.06
N ILE A 214 -14.12 -18.33 7.23
CA ILE A 214 -12.96 -19.13 7.64
C ILE A 214 -12.65 -18.79 9.10
N THR A 215 -12.83 -19.75 9.98
CA THR A 215 -12.63 -19.60 11.43
C THR A 215 -11.54 -20.54 11.99
N ASN A 216 -10.88 -21.33 11.14
CA ASN A 216 -9.82 -22.25 11.58
C ASN A 216 -8.56 -21.46 11.96
N ASN A 217 -8.25 -21.39 13.26
CA ASN A 217 -7.12 -20.64 13.80
C ASN A 217 -5.77 -21.09 13.24
N SER A 218 -5.56 -22.38 12.98
CA SER A 218 -4.30 -22.88 12.39
C SER A 218 -4.11 -22.37 10.97
N PHE A 219 -5.17 -22.35 10.17
CA PHE A 219 -5.14 -21.79 8.81
C PHE A 219 -4.91 -20.29 8.83
N LEU A 220 -5.63 -19.56 9.70
CA LEU A 220 -5.49 -18.11 9.84
C LEU A 220 -4.07 -17.73 10.28
N LEU A 221 -3.48 -18.48 11.21
CA LEU A 221 -2.10 -18.26 11.64
C LEU A 221 -1.09 -18.49 10.50
N GLY A 222 -1.24 -19.59 9.76
CA GLY A 222 -0.39 -19.89 8.61
C GLY A 222 -0.48 -18.80 7.54
N ASN A 223 -1.69 -18.33 7.23
CA ASN A 223 -1.91 -17.23 6.29
C ASN A 223 -1.29 -15.92 6.81
N CYS A 224 -1.48 -15.60 8.11
CA CYS A 224 -0.90 -14.42 8.76
C CYS A 224 0.63 -14.39 8.67
N ILE A 225 1.27 -15.52 8.91
CA ILE A 225 2.74 -15.65 8.89
C ILE A 225 3.28 -15.59 7.46
N CYS A 226 2.69 -16.33 6.52
CA CYS A 226 3.28 -16.56 5.21
C CYS A 226 2.97 -15.48 4.19
N THR A 227 1.71 -15.06 4.05
CA THR A 227 1.29 -14.24 2.91
C THR A 227 1.96 -12.87 2.88
N ASP A 228 2.00 -12.15 3.98
CA ASP A 228 2.62 -10.82 4.03
C ASP A 228 4.13 -10.88 3.92
N PHE A 229 4.76 -11.91 4.51
CA PHE A 229 6.20 -12.14 4.37
C PHE A 229 6.59 -12.33 2.90
N PHE A 230 5.91 -13.25 2.22
CA PHE A 230 6.20 -13.49 0.81
C PHE A 230 5.84 -12.30 -0.08
N LEU A 231 4.73 -11.60 0.21
CA LEU A 231 4.34 -10.42 -0.55
C LEU A 231 5.41 -9.31 -0.47
N LYS A 232 5.93 -9.03 0.72
CA LYS A 232 7.02 -8.07 0.94
C LYS A 232 8.32 -8.51 0.25
N ALA A 233 8.71 -9.76 0.46
CA ALA A 233 9.95 -10.29 -0.09
C ALA A 233 9.95 -10.29 -1.63
N PHE A 234 8.91 -10.83 -2.26
CA PHE A 234 8.83 -10.86 -3.72
C PHE A 234 8.66 -9.48 -4.35
N SER A 235 7.94 -8.55 -3.70
CA SER A 235 7.87 -7.16 -4.16
C SER A 235 9.26 -6.51 -4.18
N SER A 236 10.05 -6.70 -3.12
CA SER A 236 11.42 -6.21 -3.05
C SER A 236 12.33 -6.88 -4.09
N ILE A 237 12.20 -8.20 -4.32
CA ILE A 237 12.93 -8.91 -5.37
C ILE A 237 12.61 -8.31 -6.75
N GLY A 238 11.34 -8.01 -7.03
CA GLY A 238 10.91 -7.37 -8.28
C GLY A 238 11.57 -5.99 -8.49
N ASP A 239 11.62 -5.16 -7.44
CA ASP A 239 12.28 -3.85 -7.47
C ASP A 239 13.79 -3.98 -7.76
N TRP A 240 14.49 -4.94 -7.13
CA TRP A 240 15.91 -5.24 -7.39
C TRP A 240 16.16 -5.76 -8.80
N LEU A 241 15.31 -6.67 -9.30
CA LEU A 241 15.46 -7.20 -10.67
C LEU A 241 15.31 -6.10 -11.71
N THR A 242 14.38 -5.17 -11.49
CA THR A 242 14.19 -4.01 -12.36
C THR A 242 15.42 -3.09 -12.33
N ALA A 243 16.02 -2.88 -11.16
CA ALA A 243 17.28 -2.14 -11.04
C ALA A 243 18.42 -2.82 -11.80
N CYS A 244 18.53 -4.14 -11.72
CA CYS A 244 19.52 -4.91 -12.48
C CYS A 244 19.33 -4.79 -13.99
N VAL A 245 18.08 -4.80 -14.50
CA VAL A 245 17.78 -4.57 -15.92
C VAL A 245 18.34 -3.23 -16.39
N ASN A 246 18.04 -2.15 -15.65
CA ASN A 246 18.48 -0.81 -16.02
C ASN A 246 19.99 -0.65 -15.89
N PHE A 247 20.59 -1.21 -14.85
CA PHE A 247 22.05 -1.19 -14.66
C PHE A 247 22.80 -1.92 -15.78
N GLU A 248 22.33 -3.11 -16.18
CA GLU A 248 22.93 -3.84 -17.29
C GLU A 248 22.80 -3.10 -18.63
N ARG A 249 21.71 -2.36 -18.83
CA ARG A 249 21.56 -1.48 -20.00
C ARG A 249 22.63 -0.38 -20.01
N VAL A 250 22.94 0.23 -18.87
CA VAL A 250 24.04 1.20 -18.74
C VAL A 250 25.37 0.55 -19.13
N ILE A 251 25.67 -0.63 -18.58
CA ILE A 251 26.90 -1.38 -18.90
C ILE A 251 27.00 -1.71 -20.41
N THR A 252 25.88 -2.13 -20.99
CA THR A 252 25.84 -2.47 -22.43
C THR A 252 26.14 -1.26 -23.30
N ILE A 253 25.67 -0.07 -22.94
CA ILE A 253 25.95 1.18 -23.66
C ILE A 253 27.42 1.58 -23.46
N LEU A 254 27.94 1.50 -22.23
CA LEU A 254 29.34 1.87 -21.91
C LEU A 254 30.35 1.00 -22.61
N LEU A 255 30.14 -0.31 -22.64
CA LEU A 255 31.08 -1.28 -23.22
C LEU A 255 30.90 -1.43 -24.73
N GLY A 256 29.73 -1.10 -25.29
CA GLY A 256 29.46 -1.21 -26.72
C GLY A 256 29.90 -2.56 -27.30
N VAL A 257 30.83 -2.53 -28.24
CA VAL A 257 31.36 -3.73 -28.91
C VAL A 257 32.14 -4.66 -27.98
N LYS A 258 32.71 -4.14 -26.89
CA LYS A 258 33.45 -4.94 -25.88
C LYS A 258 32.55 -5.72 -24.93
N PHE A 259 31.22 -5.57 -25.04
CA PHE A 259 30.26 -6.25 -24.18
C PHE A 259 30.23 -7.76 -24.38
N ASN A 260 30.57 -8.53 -23.34
CA ASN A 260 30.62 -9.99 -23.39
C ASN A 260 29.29 -10.60 -22.91
N LYS A 261 28.46 -11.05 -23.86
CA LYS A 261 27.13 -11.64 -23.60
C LYS A 261 27.20 -12.86 -22.69
N ALA A 262 28.18 -13.75 -22.87
CA ALA A 262 28.30 -14.98 -22.07
C ALA A 262 28.63 -14.66 -20.60
N ARG A 263 29.48 -13.66 -20.35
CA ARG A 263 29.80 -13.18 -18.99
C ARG A 263 28.57 -12.54 -18.33
N SER A 264 27.86 -11.67 -19.07
CA SER A 264 26.61 -11.05 -18.61
C SER A 264 25.56 -12.10 -18.19
N LYS A 265 25.36 -13.13 -19.01
CA LYS A 265 24.46 -14.24 -18.71
C LYS A 265 24.83 -14.97 -17.40
N LYS A 266 26.11 -15.25 -17.15
CA LYS A 266 26.60 -15.91 -15.93
C LYS A 266 26.37 -15.01 -14.70
N ILE A 267 26.68 -13.72 -14.82
CA ILE A 267 26.50 -12.73 -13.76
C ILE A 267 25.00 -12.61 -13.42
N ALA A 268 24.13 -12.49 -14.42
CA ALA A 268 22.68 -12.37 -14.21
C ALA A 268 22.11 -13.54 -13.38
N LYS A 269 22.45 -14.77 -13.71
CA LYS A 269 22.01 -15.95 -12.94
C LYS A 269 22.47 -15.91 -11.48
N ARG A 270 23.72 -15.50 -11.22
CA ARG A 270 24.27 -15.40 -9.86
C ARG A 270 23.61 -14.27 -9.07
N LEU A 271 23.39 -13.12 -9.71
CA LEU A 271 22.73 -11.98 -9.07
C LEU A 271 21.28 -12.29 -8.74
N ILE A 272 20.53 -12.94 -9.63
CA ILE A 272 19.15 -13.37 -9.35
C ILE A 272 19.11 -14.26 -8.10
N LEU A 273 19.98 -15.27 -8.04
CA LEU A 273 20.06 -16.14 -6.86
C LEU A 273 20.46 -15.36 -5.59
N GLY A 274 21.47 -14.50 -5.68
CA GLY A 274 21.95 -13.67 -4.58
C GLY A 274 20.85 -12.71 -4.07
N ILE A 275 20.12 -12.04 -4.96
CA ILE A 275 19.02 -11.14 -4.62
C ILE A 275 17.90 -11.91 -3.89
N ASN A 276 17.51 -13.07 -4.40
CA ASN A 276 16.48 -13.90 -3.76
C ASN A 276 16.90 -14.29 -2.33
N LEU A 277 18.10 -14.83 -2.16
CA LEU A 277 18.62 -15.24 -0.85
C LEU A 277 18.73 -14.05 0.11
N PHE A 278 19.34 -12.95 -0.34
CA PHE A 278 19.55 -11.75 0.45
C PHE A 278 18.21 -11.14 0.91
N THR A 279 17.23 -11.03 0.01
CA THR A 279 15.92 -10.44 0.33
C THR A 279 15.12 -11.33 1.28
N LEU A 280 15.06 -12.65 1.02
CA LEU A 280 14.36 -13.59 1.91
C LEU A 280 14.97 -13.62 3.31
N THR A 281 16.30 -13.62 3.43
CA THR A 281 16.97 -13.63 4.74
C THR A 281 16.79 -12.33 5.50
N SER A 282 16.78 -11.18 4.83
CA SER A 282 16.58 -9.89 5.49
C SER A 282 15.16 -9.71 6.05
N PHE A 283 14.16 -10.34 5.45
CA PHE A 283 12.77 -10.30 5.95
C PHE A 283 12.42 -11.44 6.91
N ILE A 284 13.33 -12.38 7.20
CA ILE A 284 13.05 -13.57 8.02
C ILE A 284 12.54 -13.24 9.43
N HIS A 285 12.79 -12.04 9.94
CA HIS A 285 12.31 -11.59 11.24
C HIS A 285 10.78 -11.38 11.27
N ASP A 286 10.15 -11.06 10.15
CA ASP A 286 8.73 -10.71 10.07
C ASP A 286 7.79 -11.87 10.51
N PRO A 287 7.96 -13.11 10.03
CA PRO A 287 7.16 -14.27 10.44
C PRO A 287 7.13 -14.55 11.95
N PHE A 288 8.23 -14.32 12.65
CA PHE A 288 8.35 -14.63 14.08
C PHE A 288 7.63 -13.65 15.01
N HIS A 289 7.24 -12.49 14.49
CA HIS A 289 6.60 -11.42 15.26
C HIS A 289 5.11 -11.24 14.89
N ARG A 290 4.55 -12.20 14.12
CA ARG A 290 3.14 -12.20 13.74
C ARG A 290 2.33 -13.10 14.65
N HIS A 291 1.22 -12.56 15.13
CA HIS A 291 0.31 -13.25 16.03
C HIS A 291 -1.14 -13.03 15.60
N LEU A 292 -1.99 -13.99 15.95
CA LEU A 292 -3.43 -13.77 15.85
C LEU A 292 -3.92 -13.11 17.13
N LEU A 293 -4.74 -12.09 16.95
CA LEU A 293 -5.47 -11.42 18.02
C LEU A 293 -6.97 -11.69 17.81
N GLU A 294 -7.58 -12.35 18.76
CA GLU A 294 -9.04 -12.55 18.77
C GLU A 294 -9.71 -11.32 19.37
N ASP A 295 -10.57 -10.70 18.60
CA ASP A 295 -11.43 -9.62 19.05
C ASP A 295 -12.79 -10.18 19.45
N THR A 296 -13.00 -10.27 20.75
CA THR A 296 -14.23 -10.85 21.32
C THR A 296 -15.45 -9.94 21.15
N GLU A 297 -15.24 -8.62 20.97
CA GLU A 297 -16.34 -7.67 20.77
C GLU A 297 -16.90 -7.77 19.35
N GLU A 298 -15.99 -7.79 18.35
CA GLU A 298 -16.41 -7.87 16.96
C GLU A 298 -16.50 -9.31 16.43
N GLN A 299 -16.19 -10.31 17.26
CA GLN A 299 -16.17 -11.74 16.89
C GLN A 299 -15.26 -12.00 15.68
N ARG A 300 -14.07 -11.40 15.65
CA ARG A 300 -13.12 -11.47 14.54
C ARG A 300 -11.72 -11.82 15.02
N THR A 301 -10.94 -12.36 14.10
CA THR A 301 -9.52 -12.65 14.32
C THR A 301 -8.68 -11.74 13.42
N TRP A 302 -7.73 -11.04 14.02
CA TRP A 302 -6.82 -10.12 13.35
C TRP A 302 -5.41 -10.65 13.32
N CYS A 303 -4.72 -10.41 12.19
CA CYS A 303 -3.30 -10.66 12.07
C CYS A 303 -2.52 -9.40 12.49
N VAL A 304 -1.85 -9.44 13.62
CA VAL A 304 -1.10 -8.30 14.17
C VAL A 304 0.38 -8.59 14.26
N ILE A 305 1.18 -7.53 14.12
CA ILE A 305 2.64 -7.59 14.24
C ILE A 305 3.06 -6.91 15.55
N ARG A 306 3.82 -7.63 16.39
CA ARG A 306 4.36 -7.08 17.63
C ARG A 306 5.88 -7.14 17.60
N TYR A 307 6.51 -6.00 17.27
CA TYR A 307 7.96 -5.87 17.32
C TYR A 307 8.44 -5.32 18.67
N SER A 308 9.53 -5.87 19.21
CA SER A 308 10.32 -5.17 20.22
C SER A 308 10.93 -3.89 19.64
N SER A 309 11.32 -2.94 20.49
CA SER A 309 11.85 -1.64 20.05
C SER A 309 13.02 -1.79 19.06
N SER A 310 13.96 -2.70 19.36
CA SER A 310 15.13 -2.95 18.50
C SER A 310 14.74 -3.59 17.16
N VAL A 311 13.83 -4.56 17.17
CA VAL A 311 13.37 -5.22 15.94
C VAL A 311 12.56 -4.27 15.08
N ARG A 312 11.81 -3.33 15.68
CA ARG A 312 11.06 -2.30 14.96
C ARG A 312 11.99 -1.39 14.15
N ILE A 313 13.11 -0.96 14.75
CA ILE A 313 14.13 -0.15 14.07
C ILE A 313 14.73 -0.94 12.91
N TYR A 314 15.10 -2.20 13.14
CA TYR A 314 15.64 -3.09 12.10
C TYR A 314 14.63 -3.30 10.96
N ALA A 315 13.39 -3.62 11.26
CA ALA A 315 12.33 -3.83 10.27
C ALA A 315 12.09 -2.56 9.42
N SER A 316 12.07 -1.38 10.05
CA SER A 316 11.95 -0.10 9.35
C SER A 316 13.15 0.14 8.43
N PHE A 317 14.37 -0.11 8.92
CA PHE A 317 15.59 0.01 8.11
C PHE A 317 15.54 -0.93 6.90
N VAL A 318 15.22 -2.21 7.09
CA VAL A 318 15.14 -3.21 6.01
C VAL A 318 14.10 -2.81 4.96
N ASN A 319 12.91 -2.39 5.38
CA ASN A 319 11.86 -1.94 4.47
C ASN A 319 12.30 -0.72 3.64
N ILE A 320 12.88 0.29 4.28
CA ILE A 320 13.38 1.50 3.62
C ILE A 320 14.54 1.15 2.68
N PHE A 321 15.48 0.32 3.10
CA PHE A 321 16.63 -0.11 2.32
C PHE A 321 16.19 -0.83 1.03
N HIS A 322 15.31 -1.84 1.14
CA HIS A 322 14.84 -2.59 -0.02
C HIS A 322 13.92 -1.79 -0.95
N PHE A 323 13.42 -0.66 -0.51
CA PHE A 323 12.62 0.24 -1.33
C PHE A 323 13.45 1.37 -1.95
N ILE A 324 14.18 2.11 -1.11
CA ILE A 324 14.92 3.32 -1.54
C ILE A 324 16.12 2.97 -2.41
N LEU A 325 16.90 1.94 -2.06
CA LEU A 325 18.12 1.65 -2.79
C LEU A 325 17.86 1.19 -4.23
N PRO A 326 16.96 0.22 -4.52
CA PRO A 326 16.59 -0.10 -5.90
C PRO A 326 16.01 1.10 -6.66
N PHE A 327 15.22 1.95 -5.99
CA PHE A 327 14.70 3.18 -6.58
C PHE A 327 15.82 4.12 -7.01
N CYS A 328 16.78 4.41 -6.12
CA CYS A 328 17.94 5.26 -6.42
C CYS A 328 18.78 4.68 -7.56
N LEU A 329 19.04 3.37 -7.56
CA LEU A 329 19.77 2.70 -8.63
C LEU A 329 19.03 2.81 -9.97
N ASN A 330 17.72 2.62 -10.00
CA ASN A 330 16.89 2.81 -11.20
C ASN A 330 16.94 4.26 -11.71
N PHE A 331 16.85 5.22 -10.81
CA PHE A 331 16.89 6.65 -11.14
C PHE A 331 18.25 7.04 -11.71
N ILE A 332 19.35 6.69 -11.04
CA ILE A 332 20.72 6.96 -11.48
C ILE A 332 21.01 6.25 -12.82
N ALA A 333 20.60 4.99 -12.96
CA ALA A 333 20.77 4.25 -14.22
C ALA A 333 20.01 4.92 -15.38
N THR A 334 18.79 5.41 -15.13
CA THR A 334 18.00 6.12 -16.13
C THR A 334 18.69 7.42 -16.56
N LEU A 335 19.18 8.22 -15.61
CA LEU A 335 19.96 9.42 -15.91
C LEU A 335 21.23 9.10 -16.69
N ALA A 336 21.96 8.05 -16.27
CA ALA A 336 23.18 7.61 -16.97
C ALA A 336 22.87 7.19 -18.41
N ILE A 337 21.79 6.45 -18.66
CA ILE A 337 21.37 6.08 -20.02
C ILE A 337 21.13 7.33 -20.88
N ILE A 338 20.40 8.33 -20.34
CA ILE A 338 20.12 9.58 -21.05
C ILE A 338 21.41 10.30 -21.43
N VAL A 339 22.32 10.47 -20.45
CA VAL A 339 23.60 11.18 -20.66
C VAL A 339 24.51 10.44 -21.64
N LEU A 340 24.63 9.10 -21.50
CA LEU A 340 25.50 8.29 -22.36
C LEU A 340 25.02 8.28 -23.82
N ILE A 341 23.72 8.13 -24.05
CA ILE A 341 23.14 8.19 -25.38
C ILE A 341 23.39 9.59 -25.99
N ALA A 342 23.24 10.66 -25.20
CA ALA A 342 23.51 12.03 -25.66
C ALA A 342 25.00 12.23 -26.05
N ARG A 343 25.92 11.71 -25.23
CA ARG A 343 27.38 11.80 -25.49
C ARG A 343 27.85 11.00 -26.71
N GLU A 344 27.32 9.80 -26.92
CA GLU A 344 27.73 8.93 -28.01
C GLU A 344 27.48 9.56 -29.40
N LYS A 345 26.35 10.26 -29.55
CA LYS A 345 26.00 10.96 -30.79
C LYS A 345 26.65 12.34 -30.95
N SER A 346 26.91 13.05 -29.84
CA SER A 346 27.70 14.29 -29.92
C SER A 346 29.05 14.08 -30.55
N LYS A 347 29.67 12.88 -30.35
CA LYS A 347 30.93 12.51 -31.01
C LYS A 347 30.80 12.24 -32.52
N THR A 348 29.59 11.91 -32.98
CA THR A 348 29.36 11.51 -34.39
C THR A 348 28.86 12.66 -35.27
N ARG A 349 28.37 13.76 -34.70
CA ARG A 349 27.87 14.95 -35.40
C ARG A 349 28.41 16.23 -34.75
N GLN A 350 29.42 16.83 -35.39
CA GLN A 350 30.14 18.02 -34.90
C GLN A 350 29.35 19.37 -35.00
N GLU A 351 28.13 19.40 -35.58
CA GLU A 351 27.46 20.66 -35.94
C GLU A 351 26.12 20.96 -35.25
N GLN A 352 25.65 20.13 -34.32
CA GLN A 352 24.35 20.34 -33.66
C GLN A 352 24.43 20.74 -32.19
N THR A 353 23.61 21.70 -31.77
CA THR A 353 23.49 22.16 -30.38
C THR A 353 23.01 21.02 -29.48
N TYR A 354 23.57 20.91 -28.24
CA TYR A 354 23.25 19.87 -27.25
C TYR A 354 21.73 19.70 -27.00
N ARG A 355 20.95 20.79 -27.07
CA ARG A 355 19.50 20.81 -26.89
C ARG A 355 18.76 20.18 -28.08
N GLU A 356 19.14 20.44 -29.27
CA GLU A 356 18.57 19.83 -30.48
C GLU A 356 18.91 18.36 -30.59
N LEU A 357 20.11 18.00 -30.14
CA LEU A 357 20.57 16.63 -30.05
C LEU A 357 19.73 15.82 -29.04
N LEU A 358 19.45 16.37 -27.87
CA LEU A 358 18.57 15.76 -26.87
C LEU A 358 17.14 15.58 -27.42
N CYS A 359 16.60 16.56 -28.10
CA CYS A 359 15.24 16.52 -28.64
C CYS A 359 15.10 15.48 -29.77
N ASN A 360 16.06 15.42 -30.70
CA ASN A 360 16.11 14.43 -31.78
C ASN A 360 16.36 13.00 -31.25
N GLN A 361 17.10 12.86 -30.13
CA GLN A 361 17.35 11.59 -29.49
C GLN A 361 16.15 11.08 -28.71
N PHE A 362 15.42 11.96 -28.05
CA PHE A 362 14.11 11.61 -27.50
C PHE A 362 13.21 11.00 -28.57
N HIS A 363 13.31 11.47 -29.80
CA HIS A 363 12.48 10.97 -30.92
C HIS A 363 12.99 9.60 -31.48
N GLN A 364 14.29 9.38 -31.56
CA GLN A 364 14.88 8.12 -32.12
C GLN A 364 15.02 6.99 -31.12
N HIS A 365 15.26 7.31 -29.82
CA HIS A 365 15.39 6.33 -28.73
C HIS A 365 14.28 6.44 -27.68
N LYS A 366 13.19 7.15 -28.00
CA LYS A 366 12.02 7.36 -27.14
C LYS A 366 11.56 6.07 -26.45
N HIS A 367 11.64 4.96 -27.13
CA HIS A 367 11.21 3.67 -26.60
C HIS A 367 12.08 3.13 -25.46
N ARG A 368 13.41 3.30 -25.52
CA ARG A 368 14.33 2.84 -24.44
C ARG A 368 14.27 3.76 -23.23
N LEU A 369 14.19 5.07 -23.47
CA LEU A 369 14.09 6.08 -22.43
C LEU A 369 12.72 6.03 -21.75
N LEU A 370 11.65 5.87 -22.53
CA LEU A 370 10.29 5.84 -22.02
C LEU A 370 10.07 4.70 -21.04
N SER A 371 10.63 3.51 -21.31
CA SER A 371 10.51 2.36 -20.39
C SER A 371 11.10 2.65 -19.00
N SER A 372 12.30 3.23 -18.95
CA SER A 372 12.96 3.57 -17.69
C SER A 372 12.26 4.75 -16.98
N LEU A 373 11.78 5.74 -17.75
CA LEU A 373 11.08 6.91 -17.21
C LEU A 373 9.74 6.52 -16.58
N VAL A 374 8.95 5.69 -17.25
CA VAL A 374 7.66 5.20 -16.71
C VAL A 374 7.87 4.47 -15.38
N LEU A 375 8.90 3.61 -15.29
CA LEU A 375 9.21 2.93 -14.04
C LEU A 375 9.56 3.90 -12.91
N VAL A 376 10.35 4.94 -13.20
CA VAL A 376 10.70 5.98 -12.21
C VAL A 376 9.46 6.76 -11.77
N ILE A 377 8.58 7.15 -12.69
CA ILE A 377 7.34 7.90 -12.36
C ILE A 377 6.44 7.06 -11.45
N VAL A 378 6.21 5.79 -11.78
CA VAL A 378 5.37 4.91 -10.94
C VAL A 378 6.01 4.66 -9.57
N ALA A 379 7.34 4.53 -9.52
CA ALA A 379 8.07 4.38 -8.27
C ALA A 379 8.01 5.66 -7.40
N ILE A 380 8.04 6.86 -7.99
CA ILE A 380 7.85 8.14 -7.29
C ILE A 380 6.45 8.21 -6.68
N LEU A 381 5.41 7.85 -7.44
CA LEU A 381 4.03 7.84 -6.93
C LEU A 381 3.92 6.91 -5.71
N ARG A 382 4.47 5.70 -5.79
CA ARG A 382 4.52 4.75 -4.67
C ARG A 382 5.27 5.31 -3.47
N LEU A 383 6.40 6.00 -3.71
CA LEU A 383 7.20 6.66 -2.67
C LEU A 383 6.37 7.74 -1.95
N ILE A 384 5.74 8.65 -2.69
CA ILE A 384 4.93 9.73 -2.13
C ILE A 384 3.81 9.15 -1.26
N ILE A 385 3.10 8.14 -1.74
CA ILE A 385 2.01 7.51 -1.00
C ILE A 385 2.52 6.83 0.27
N SER A 386 3.67 6.12 0.20
CA SER A 386 4.26 5.44 1.35
C SER A 386 4.68 6.43 2.45
N PHE A 387 5.18 7.61 2.10
CA PHE A 387 5.52 8.65 3.08
C PHE A 387 4.29 9.44 3.55
N ALA A 388 3.35 9.72 2.65
CA ALA A 388 2.11 10.43 3.01
C ALA A 388 1.19 9.61 3.93
N SER A 389 1.34 8.29 3.95
CA SER A 389 0.51 7.39 4.76
C SER A 389 0.95 7.29 6.23
N THR A 390 2.04 7.94 6.62
CA THR A 390 2.54 7.92 7.99
C THR A 390 1.58 8.62 8.95
N CYS A 391 1.17 7.97 10.02
CA CYS A 391 0.23 8.49 11.03
C CYS A 391 -1.17 8.87 10.52
N MET A 392 -1.62 8.34 9.39
CA MET A 392 -2.95 8.64 8.88
C MET A 392 -4.01 7.70 9.47
N LYS A 393 -5.15 8.28 9.86
CA LYS A 393 -6.33 7.51 10.29
C LYS A 393 -7.02 6.95 9.04
N SER A 394 -6.86 5.66 8.76
CA SER A 394 -7.46 4.98 7.59
C SER A 394 -8.98 5.14 7.53
N VAL A 395 -9.62 5.25 8.68
CA VAL A 395 -11.07 5.47 8.81
C VAL A 395 -11.52 6.81 8.22
N ARG A 396 -10.66 7.83 8.22
CA ARG A 396 -11.03 9.19 7.73
C ARG A 396 -11.03 9.31 6.21
N ASN A 397 -10.12 8.61 5.51
CA ASN A 397 -10.01 8.65 4.05
C ASN A 397 -9.65 7.27 3.47
N PRO A 398 -10.54 6.27 3.53
CA PRO A 398 -10.22 4.89 3.10
C PRO A 398 -9.82 4.81 1.63
N TRP A 399 -10.39 5.65 0.76
CA TRP A 399 -10.14 5.65 -0.67
C TRP A 399 -8.71 6.01 -1.06
N LEU A 400 -8.08 6.94 -0.33
CA LEU A 400 -6.68 7.32 -0.57
C LEU A 400 -5.76 6.14 -0.29
N PHE A 401 -6.00 5.42 0.81
CA PHE A 401 -5.19 4.26 1.20
C PHE A 401 -5.42 3.07 0.29
N ILE A 402 -6.67 2.77 -0.04
CA ILE A 402 -7.03 1.73 -1.01
C ILE A 402 -6.35 2.04 -2.34
N GLY A 403 -6.51 3.26 -2.86
CA GLY A 403 -5.85 3.69 -4.10
C GLY A 403 -4.33 3.54 -4.05
N GLY A 404 -3.70 4.03 -2.97
CA GLY A 404 -2.25 3.92 -2.76
C GLY A 404 -1.75 2.48 -2.71
N TYR A 405 -2.48 1.61 -2.04
CA TYR A 405 -2.17 0.19 -1.97
C TYR A 405 -2.23 -0.48 -3.34
N PHE A 406 -3.31 -0.26 -4.09
CA PHE A 406 -3.48 -0.84 -5.43
C PHE A 406 -2.47 -0.28 -6.46
N ILE A 407 -2.09 1.00 -6.37
CA ILE A 407 -1.05 1.60 -7.23
C ILE A 407 0.30 0.87 -7.07
N SER A 408 0.59 0.33 -5.88
CA SER A 408 1.82 -0.44 -5.64
C SER A 408 1.95 -1.69 -6.51
N PHE A 409 0.84 -2.21 -7.04
CA PHE A 409 0.83 -3.38 -7.92
C PHE A 409 0.85 -3.03 -9.41
N ILE A 410 0.86 -1.75 -9.79
CA ILE A 410 0.95 -1.33 -11.20
C ILE A 410 2.28 -1.76 -11.85
N PRO A 411 3.48 -1.57 -11.23
CA PRO A 411 4.74 -1.96 -11.86
C PRO A 411 4.80 -3.44 -12.28
N PRO A 412 4.40 -4.41 -11.44
CA PRO A 412 4.32 -5.82 -11.83
C PRO A 412 3.41 -6.12 -13.04
N LEU A 413 2.39 -5.29 -13.29
CA LEU A 413 1.43 -5.46 -14.39
C LEU A 413 1.92 -4.88 -15.72
N LEU A 414 3.00 -4.12 -15.72
CA LEU A 414 3.44 -3.36 -16.88
C LEU A 414 4.69 -3.92 -17.54
N ILE A 415 5.19 -5.10 -17.15
CA ILE A 415 6.45 -5.64 -17.68
C ILE A 415 6.37 -5.83 -19.20
N PHE A 416 5.33 -6.47 -19.69
CA PHE A 416 5.13 -6.64 -21.13
C PHE A 416 4.98 -5.28 -21.83
N ALA A 417 4.13 -4.41 -21.31
CA ALA A 417 3.88 -3.10 -21.90
C ALA A 417 5.16 -2.24 -21.97
N ILE A 418 5.91 -2.19 -20.87
CA ILE A 418 7.11 -1.33 -20.75
C ILE A 418 8.31 -1.90 -21.52
N PHE A 419 8.52 -3.21 -21.46
CA PHE A 419 9.75 -3.80 -22.02
C PHE A 419 9.55 -4.40 -23.40
N VAL A 420 8.37 -4.90 -23.73
CA VAL A 420 8.11 -5.51 -25.04
C VAL A 420 7.52 -4.50 -26.02
N LEU A 421 6.41 -3.81 -25.66
CA LEU A 421 5.76 -2.88 -26.59
C LEU A 421 6.64 -1.66 -26.93
N LEU A 422 7.43 -1.20 -25.96
CA LEU A 422 8.33 -0.06 -26.15
C LEU A 422 9.69 -0.43 -26.76
N SER A 423 10.03 -1.72 -26.91
CA SER A 423 11.31 -2.15 -27.48
C SER A 423 11.12 -2.80 -28.85
N GLU A 424 11.73 -2.25 -29.90
CA GLU A 424 11.66 -2.83 -31.24
C GLU A 424 12.21 -4.27 -31.29
N PHE A 425 13.30 -4.53 -30.54
CA PHE A 425 13.90 -5.85 -30.44
C PHE A 425 12.91 -6.86 -29.86
N TYR A 426 12.36 -6.59 -28.69
CA TYR A 426 11.41 -7.52 -28.03
C TYR A 426 10.08 -7.63 -28.76
N ARG A 427 9.61 -6.56 -29.39
CA ARG A 427 8.40 -6.59 -30.24
C ARG A 427 8.59 -7.52 -31.45
N LYS A 428 9.78 -7.51 -32.07
CA LYS A 428 10.11 -8.45 -33.15
C LYS A 428 10.17 -9.88 -32.64
N GLU A 429 10.87 -10.11 -31.52
CA GLU A 429 10.95 -11.44 -30.89
C GLU A 429 9.57 -11.98 -30.52
N PHE A 430 8.66 -11.13 -30.01
CA PHE A 430 7.27 -11.50 -29.72
C PHE A 430 6.51 -11.93 -30.97
N LYS A 431 6.59 -11.16 -32.06
CA LYS A 431 5.95 -11.50 -33.34
C LYS A 431 6.47 -12.85 -33.88
N ASP A 432 7.79 -13.02 -33.89
CA ASP A 432 8.44 -14.25 -34.38
C ASP A 432 8.06 -15.46 -33.51
N ALA A 433 7.97 -15.29 -32.18
CA ALA A 433 7.55 -16.33 -31.24
C ALA A 433 6.07 -16.71 -31.45
N THR A 434 5.19 -15.74 -31.61
CA THR A 434 3.77 -15.95 -31.84
C THR A 434 3.51 -16.70 -33.14
N VAL A 435 4.22 -16.34 -34.23
CA VAL A 435 4.14 -17.05 -35.51
C VAL A 435 4.59 -18.51 -35.37
N ARG A 436 5.68 -18.77 -34.64
CA ARG A 436 6.18 -20.13 -34.37
C ARG A 436 5.15 -20.96 -33.60
N ILE A 437 4.57 -20.41 -32.54
CA ILE A 437 3.54 -21.09 -31.74
C ILE A 437 2.32 -21.41 -32.60
N ARG A 438 1.84 -20.43 -33.38
CA ARG A 438 0.70 -20.64 -34.29
C ARG A 438 0.94 -21.78 -35.28
N LYS A 439 2.12 -21.84 -35.92
CA LYS A 439 2.50 -22.94 -36.85
C LYS A 439 2.55 -24.29 -36.12
N THR A 440 3.10 -24.33 -34.91
CA THR A 440 3.14 -25.59 -34.12
C THR A 440 1.76 -26.09 -33.76
N ILE A 441 0.84 -25.20 -33.40
CA ILE A 441 -0.54 -25.53 -33.11
C ILE A 441 -1.25 -26.03 -34.37
N GLN A 442 -1.13 -25.33 -35.50
CA GLN A 442 -1.72 -25.75 -36.78
C GLN A 442 -1.23 -27.13 -37.22
N ASN A 443 0.10 -27.38 -37.09
CA ASN A 443 0.66 -28.70 -37.44
C ASN A 443 0.14 -29.83 -36.53
N ARG A 444 -0.15 -29.56 -35.27
CA ARG A 444 -0.75 -30.55 -34.36
C ARG A 444 -2.21 -30.85 -34.72
N PHE A 445 -2.99 -29.84 -35.11
CA PHE A 445 -4.38 -30.02 -35.56
C PHE A 445 -4.49 -30.67 -36.93
N HIS A 446 -3.47 -30.63 -37.78
CA HIS A 446 -3.45 -31.36 -39.06
C HIS A 446 -2.95 -32.81 -38.92
N LEU A 447 -2.44 -33.21 -37.75
CA LEU A 447 -1.99 -34.58 -37.46
C LEU A 447 -3.01 -35.40 -36.64
N GLN A 448 -4.13 -34.80 -36.27
CA GLN A 448 -5.35 -35.45 -35.75
C GLN A 448 -6.41 -35.51 -36.83
#